data_6bdbce51d58d7f638c53cdd56f534d83
#
_entry.id   6bdbce51d58d7f638c53cdd56f534d83
#
_cell.length_a   1.000
_cell.length_b   1.000
_cell.length_c   1.000
_cell.angle_alpha   90.00
_cell.angle_beta   90.00
_cell.angle_gamma   90.00
#
_symmetry.space_group_name_H-M   'P 1'
#
loop_
_entity.id
_entity.type
_entity.pdbx_description
1 polymer ?
#
loop_
_entity_poly.entity_id
_entity_poly.type
_entity_poly.pdbx_seq_one_letter_code
_entity_poly.pdbx_strand_id
1 'polypeptide(L)'
;MLAEACETKGATPEQAKAFGEACAPLLAEDTLYFFSESEAEAIAEFAATQAFEPESAAVKKSGKAVLSPELRKAHKAHFNPAVDGLDIALFGRMVAQAPDLNVHAAASFAHAISTHRVDNEIEFFTALDDLKSDDETGSAHMGSLEYNSATYYRYINLDLGQLADSLGNTGLADAVSAFIKALYIAVPSARQTTQTGMRPWDYARIYIRRGQGMQASFDEPVRAKGQGFLKPSIEALELQLARQEKLTGSLFGKAAEFTFGKDDSVSIDDLVNGVAEFVRPYEAQA
;
A
#
# COMPACT_ATOMS: atom_id res chain seq x y z
N MET A 1 2.07 13.61 15.11
CA MET A 1 2.60 12.31 15.60
C MET A 1 3.85 12.48 16.47
N LEU A 2 5.08 12.86 15.96
CA LEU A 2 6.27 12.98 16.82
C LEU A 2 6.13 14.08 17.89
N ALA A 3 5.61 15.25 17.53
CA ALA A 3 5.35 16.33 18.50
C ALA A 3 4.34 15.89 19.58
N GLU A 4 3.25 15.25 19.19
CA GLU A 4 2.26 14.70 20.13
C GLU A 4 2.87 13.66 21.07
N ALA A 5 3.74 12.77 20.56
CA ALA A 5 4.47 11.81 21.39
C ALA A 5 5.39 12.52 22.39
N CYS A 6 6.08 13.59 21.98
CA CYS A 6 6.90 14.40 22.89
C CYS A 6 6.04 15.09 23.96
N GLU A 7 4.91 15.65 23.62
CA GLU A 7 3.96 16.26 24.58
C GLU A 7 3.46 15.23 25.60
N THR A 8 3.13 14.02 25.15
CA THR A 8 2.74 12.90 26.03
C THR A 8 3.85 12.54 27.03
N LYS A 9 5.12 12.72 26.66
CA LYS A 9 6.29 12.49 27.53
C LYS A 9 6.69 13.72 28.35
N GLY A 10 5.91 14.80 28.31
CA GLY A 10 6.04 15.97 29.18
C GLY A 10 6.72 17.20 28.55
N ALA A 11 6.89 17.22 27.22
CA ALA A 11 7.36 18.41 26.52
C ALA A 11 6.31 19.52 26.50
N THR A 12 6.73 20.77 26.53
CA THR A 12 5.84 21.86 26.14
C THR A 12 5.59 21.81 24.63
N PRO A 13 4.48 22.41 24.12
CA PRO A 13 4.22 22.45 22.68
C PRO A 13 5.36 23.07 21.85
N GLU A 14 6.05 24.08 22.42
CA GLU A 14 7.20 24.69 21.75
C GLU A 14 8.41 23.75 21.70
N GLN A 15 8.70 23.04 22.80
CA GLN A 15 9.78 22.04 22.83
C GLN A 15 9.51 20.88 21.89
N ALA A 16 8.29 20.35 21.91
CA ALA A 16 7.86 19.25 21.03
C ALA A 16 7.99 19.62 19.55
N LYS A 17 7.56 20.83 19.20
CA LYS A 17 7.69 21.36 17.84
C LYS A 17 9.16 21.55 17.46
N ALA A 18 9.97 22.19 18.28
CA ALA A 18 11.39 22.47 18.00
C ALA A 18 12.20 21.18 17.83
N PHE A 19 11.97 20.17 18.70
CA PHE A 19 12.61 18.86 18.58
C PHE A 19 12.16 18.12 17.31
N GLY A 20 10.87 18.13 16.99
CA GLY A 20 10.33 17.52 15.77
C GLY A 20 10.90 18.16 14.50
N GLU A 21 11.00 19.48 14.45
CA GLU A 21 11.61 20.23 13.34
C GLU A 21 13.12 19.94 13.20
N ALA A 22 13.82 19.67 14.28
CA ALA A 22 15.23 19.25 14.24
C ALA A 22 15.41 17.81 13.74
N CYS A 23 14.48 16.90 14.07
CA CYS A 23 14.54 15.51 13.65
C CYS A 23 14.12 15.32 12.17
N ALA A 24 13.10 16.02 11.70
CA ALA A 24 12.51 15.79 10.40
C ALA A 24 13.52 15.81 9.22
N PRO A 25 14.41 16.80 9.09
CA PRO A 25 15.39 16.83 7.99
C PRO A 25 16.43 15.71 8.09
N LEU A 26 16.66 15.17 9.29
CA LEU A 26 17.63 14.10 9.51
C LEU A 26 17.10 12.72 9.12
N LEU A 27 15.78 12.57 9.11
CA LEU A 27 15.08 11.34 8.74
C LEU A 27 14.67 11.35 7.27
N ALA A 28 14.14 12.46 6.78
CA ALA A 28 13.44 12.54 5.50
C ALA A 28 14.13 13.39 4.42
N GLU A 29 15.01 14.36 4.76
CA GLU A 29 15.47 15.40 3.84
C GLU A 29 14.29 15.95 2.98
N ASP A 30 14.31 15.71 1.65
CA ASP A 30 13.26 16.11 0.71
C ASP A 30 12.28 14.96 0.38
N THR A 31 12.28 13.87 1.14
CA THR A 31 11.44 12.68 0.92
C THR A 31 10.47 12.45 2.06
N LEU A 32 9.36 11.74 1.77
CA LEU A 32 8.45 11.29 2.81
C LEU A 32 9.11 10.19 3.65
N TYR A 33 9.03 10.32 4.96
CA TYR A 33 9.45 9.30 5.90
C TYR A 33 8.24 8.75 6.65
N PHE A 34 8.02 7.45 6.50
CA PHE A 34 6.98 6.73 7.22
C PHE A 34 7.58 6.11 8.48
N PHE A 35 7.02 6.38 9.62
CA PHE A 35 7.40 5.75 10.89
C PHE A 35 6.17 5.36 11.70
N SER A 36 6.31 4.32 12.50
CA SER A 36 5.25 3.78 13.33
C SER A 36 5.05 4.62 14.60
N GLU A 37 3.95 4.38 15.29
CA GLU A 37 3.66 5.02 16.57
C GLU A 37 4.71 4.65 17.62
N SER A 38 5.13 3.38 17.69
CA SER A 38 6.20 2.91 18.58
C SER A 38 7.55 3.57 18.31
N GLU A 39 7.88 3.84 17.04
CA GLU A 39 9.09 4.59 16.68
C GLU A 39 8.99 6.04 17.14
N ALA A 40 7.81 6.67 17.01
CA ALA A 40 7.60 8.03 17.51
C ALA A 40 7.74 8.10 19.03
N GLU A 41 7.17 7.14 19.75
CA GLU A 41 7.31 7.02 21.21
C GLU A 41 8.76 6.84 21.65
N ALA A 42 9.52 5.96 20.96
CA ALA A 42 10.93 5.74 21.27
C ALA A 42 11.78 7.00 21.08
N ILE A 43 11.52 7.75 20.01
CA ILE A 43 12.17 9.04 19.76
C ILE A 43 11.79 10.04 20.86
N ALA A 44 10.53 10.09 21.27
CA ALA A 44 10.04 10.98 22.33
C ALA A 44 10.62 10.60 23.71
N GLU A 45 10.77 9.32 24.02
CA GLU A 45 11.44 8.85 25.24
C GLU A 45 12.92 9.27 25.27
N PHE A 46 13.62 9.12 24.16
CA PHE A 46 14.98 9.65 24.04
C PHE A 46 15.00 11.15 24.26
N ALA A 47 14.10 11.91 23.58
CA ALA A 47 13.99 13.36 23.74
C ALA A 47 13.78 13.77 25.20
N ALA A 48 12.93 13.04 25.93
CA ALA A 48 12.68 13.30 27.35
C ALA A 48 13.95 13.12 28.20
N THR A 49 14.79 12.13 27.91
CA THR A 49 16.09 11.96 28.61
C THR A 49 17.07 13.10 28.34
N GLN A 50 16.87 13.84 27.24
CA GLN A 50 17.69 14.99 26.83
C GLN A 50 16.98 16.34 27.07
N ALA A 51 15.94 16.36 27.94
CA ALA A 51 15.14 17.54 28.24
C ALA A 51 14.53 18.21 26.97
N PHE A 52 14.30 17.45 25.94
CA PHE A 52 13.77 17.89 24.62
C PHE A 52 14.66 18.93 23.90
N GLU A 53 15.96 18.91 24.17
CA GLU A 53 16.92 19.80 23.51
C GLU A 53 17.10 19.42 22.05
N PRO A 54 16.79 20.31 21.05
CA PRO A 54 16.86 19.98 19.63
C PRO A 54 18.27 19.56 19.16
N GLU A 55 19.32 20.09 19.78
CA GLU A 55 20.71 19.77 19.46
C GLU A 55 21.06 18.30 19.75
N SER A 56 20.33 17.64 20.64
CA SER A 56 20.54 16.22 20.98
C SER A 56 20.16 15.28 19.84
N ALA A 57 19.31 15.72 18.91
CA ALA A 57 18.87 14.93 17.76
C ALA A 57 19.99 14.71 16.73
N ALA A 58 20.95 15.61 16.63
CA ALA A 58 21.92 15.66 15.55
C ALA A 58 23.37 15.70 16.04
N VAL A 59 24.25 15.10 15.24
CA VAL A 59 25.69 15.29 15.34
C VAL A 59 26.27 15.73 13.99
N LYS A 60 27.35 16.50 14.01
CA LYS A 60 28.06 16.87 12.78
C LYS A 60 29.02 15.77 12.36
N LYS A 61 28.85 15.20 11.18
CA LYS A 61 29.76 14.24 10.58
C LYS A 61 30.14 14.72 9.17
N SER A 62 31.43 14.91 8.94
CA SER A 62 31.96 15.43 7.66
C SER A 62 31.28 16.73 7.18
N GLY A 63 30.92 17.62 8.11
CA GLY A 63 30.27 18.91 7.83
C GLY A 63 28.74 18.87 7.61
N LYS A 64 28.14 17.68 7.60
CA LYS A 64 26.69 17.48 7.50
C LYS A 64 26.10 17.09 8.86
N ALA A 65 24.90 17.55 9.15
CA ALA A 65 24.11 17.07 10.27
C ALA A 65 23.58 15.66 9.96
N VAL A 66 23.76 14.73 10.90
CA VAL A 66 23.21 13.37 10.82
C VAL A 66 22.58 13.01 12.16
N LEU A 67 21.68 12.04 12.19
CA LEU A 67 21.08 11.54 13.43
C LEU A 67 22.18 11.18 14.44
N SER A 68 21.99 11.59 15.69
CA SER A 68 22.90 11.21 16.75
C SER A 68 22.92 9.68 16.92
N PRO A 69 24.08 9.08 17.24
CA PRO A 69 24.16 7.63 17.43
C PRO A 69 23.24 7.11 18.52
N GLU A 70 23.03 7.91 19.56
CA GLU A 70 22.18 7.61 20.70
C GLU A 70 20.71 7.60 20.28
N LEU A 71 20.24 8.62 19.55
CA LEU A 71 18.89 8.68 19.01
C LEU A 71 18.66 7.53 18.02
N ARG A 72 19.63 7.26 17.15
CA ARG A 72 19.54 6.16 16.19
C ARG A 72 19.42 4.80 16.90
N LYS A 73 20.16 4.61 17.98
CA LYS A 73 20.08 3.39 18.80
C LYS A 73 18.74 3.28 19.51
N ALA A 74 18.24 4.35 20.10
CA ALA A 74 16.93 4.39 20.74
C ALA A 74 15.81 4.06 19.74
N HIS A 75 15.79 4.72 18.59
CA HIS A 75 14.84 4.47 17.52
C HIS A 75 14.86 3.00 17.05
N LYS A 76 16.04 2.44 16.82
CA LYS A 76 16.19 1.06 16.34
C LYS A 76 15.84 0.01 17.38
N ALA A 77 16.05 0.28 18.68
CA ALA A 77 15.78 -0.67 19.75
C ALA A 77 14.27 -0.89 19.99
N HIS A 78 13.44 0.07 19.62
CA HIS A 78 11.98 0.04 19.84
C HIS A 78 11.19 -0.20 18.55
N PHE A 79 11.87 -0.33 17.42
CA PHE A 79 11.21 -0.71 16.18
C PHE A 79 10.69 -2.15 16.30
N ASN A 80 9.40 -2.28 16.56
CA ASN A 80 8.69 -3.56 16.53
C ASN A 80 7.75 -3.60 15.33
N PRO A 81 8.19 -4.14 14.19
CA PRO A 81 7.38 -4.20 12.98
C PRO A 81 6.09 -5.01 13.16
N ALA A 82 6.06 -5.91 14.15
CA ALA A 82 4.93 -6.81 14.38
C ALA A 82 3.68 -6.12 14.96
N VAL A 83 3.84 -4.99 15.64
CA VAL A 83 2.74 -4.36 16.37
C VAL A 83 2.19 -3.13 15.65
N ASP A 84 3.04 -2.27 15.10
CA ASP A 84 2.65 -0.95 14.60
C ASP A 84 3.12 -0.65 13.17
N GLY A 85 3.77 -1.60 12.52
CA GLY A 85 4.42 -1.39 11.24
C GLY A 85 3.90 -2.29 10.12
N LEU A 86 2.63 -2.75 10.19
CA LEU A 86 2.06 -3.61 9.14
C LEU A 86 2.11 -2.95 7.77
N ASP A 87 1.83 -1.66 7.68
CA ASP A 87 1.94 -0.89 6.44
C ASP A 87 3.40 -0.82 5.95
N ILE A 88 4.37 -0.61 6.84
CA ILE A 88 5.80 -0.62 6.51
C ILE A 88 6.25 -2.03 6.08
N ALA A 89 5.79 -3.08 6.75
CA ALA A 89 6.10 -4.46 6.36
C ALA A 89 5.51 -4.82 4.99
N LEU A 90 4.30 -4.35 4.69
CA LEU A 90 3.62 -4.58 3.40
C LEU A 90 4.23 -3.77 2.26
N PHE A 91 4.43 -2.46 2.46
CA PHE A 91 4.79 -1.54 1.37
C PHE A 91 6.26 -1.14 1.35
N GLY A 92 7.01 -1.52 2.39
CA GLY A 92 8.40 -1.18 2.53
C GLY A 92 8.63 0.26 2.98
N ARG A 93 9.89 0.54 3.30
CA ARG A 93 10.37 1.88 3.62
C ARG A 93 11.79 2.05 3.13
N MET A 94 12.07 3.15 2.45
CA MET A 94 13.41 3.53 2.05
C MET A 94 13.82 4.81 2.78
N VAL A 95 14.97 4.76 3.47
CA VAL A 95 15.54 5.89 4.18
C VAL A 95 16.94 6.14 3.64
N ALA A 96 17.10 7.16 2.80
CA ALA A 96 18.35 7.45 2.12
C ALA A 96 19.50 7.78 3.09
N GLN A 97 19.20 8.51 4.18
CA GLN A 97 20.20 8.93 5.17
C GLN A 97 20.53 7.87 6.22
N ALA A 98 19.70 6.84 6.34
CA ALA A 98 19.86 5.74 7.28
C ALA A 98 19.44 4.41 6.65
N PRO A 99 20.25 3.84 5.74
CA PRO A 99 19.90 2.61 5.02
C PRO A 99 19.63 1.40 5.93
N ASP A 100 20.10 1.41 7.15
CA ASP A 100 19.84 0.39 8.16
C ASP A 100 18.40 0.43 8.74
N LEU A 101 17.61 1.46 8.38
CA LEU A 101 16.19 1.59 8.68
C LEU A 101 15.31 1.18 7.47
N ASN A 102 15.91 0.75 6.37
CA ASN A 102 15.16 0.28 5.22
C ASN A 102 14.43 -1.03 5.54
N VAL A 103 13.21 -1.15 5.01
CA VAL A 103 12.40 -2.35 5.11
C VAL A 103 11.99 -2.76 3.70
N HIS A 104 12.20 -4.01 3.33
CA HIS A 104 11.77 -4.54 2.06
C HIS A 104 10.26 -4.77 2.05
N ALA A 105 9.59 -4.33 0.99
CA ALA A 105 8.16 -4.55 0.82
C ALA A 105 7.84 -6.04 0.64
N ALA A 106 6.85 -6.54 1.38
CA ALA A 106 6.31 -7.88 1.17
C ALA A 106 5.27 -7.90 0.04
N ALA A 107 4.58 -6.80 -0.23
CA ALA A 107 3.55 -6.70 -1.26
C ALA A 107 4.09 -6.07 -2.55
N SER A 108 3.63 -6.58 -3.68
CA SER A 108 3.91 -6.04 -5.01
C SER A 108 2.61 -5.88 -5.80
N PHE A 109 2.47 -4.75 -6.47
CA PHE A 109 1.27 -4.39 -7.23
C PHE A 109 1.63 -4.16 -8.70
N ALA A 110 1.00 -4.92 -9.59
CA ALA A 110 1.05 -4.58 -11.00
C ALA A 110 0.07 -3.46 -11.33
N HIS A 111 0.31 -2.75 -12.43
CA HIS A 111 -0.69 -1.83 -12.97
C HIS A 111 -1.99 -2.57 -13.30
N ALA A 112 -3.12 -1.92 -13.05
CA ALA A 112 -4.40 -2.40 -13.56
C ALA A 112 -4.41 -2.25 -15.09
N ILE A 113 -4.73 -3.33 -15.79
CA ILE A 113 -4.84 -3.35 -17.25
C ILE A 113 -6.26 -3.68 -17.67
N SER A 114 -6.74 -3.08 -18.73
CA SER A 114 -8.02 -3.46 -19.31
C SER A 114 -7.92 -4.86 -19.93
N THR A 115 -8.96 -5.67 -19.75
CA THR A 115 -9.03 -7.01 -20.35
C THR A 115 -9.46 -6.99 -21.83
N HIS A 116 -9.98 -5.87 -22.29
CA HIS A 116 -10.49 -5.63 -23.65
C HIS A 116 -10.00 -4.29 -24.18
N ARG A 117 -10.20 -4.06 -25.47
CA ARG A 117 -9.92 -2.74 -26.06
C ARG A 117 -10.80 -1.68 -25.40
N VAL A 118 -10.19 -0.56 -25.06
CA VAL A 118 -10.83 0.60 -24.45
C VAL A 118 -10.44 1.83 -25.26
N ASP A 119 -11.41 2.67 -25.54
CA ASP A 119 -11.19 3.99 -26.12
C ASP A 119 -11.41 5.02 -25.00
N ASN A 120 -10.53 6.01 -24.89
CA ASN A 120 -10.68 7.10 -23.93
C ASN A 120 -11.73 8.08 -24.45
N GLU A 121 -12.63 8.48 -23.58
CA GLU A 121 -13.57 9.56 -23.83
C GLU A 121 -12.97 10.87 -23.32
N ILE A 122 -13.07 11.93 -24.12
CA ILE A 122 -12.54 13.24 -23.81
C ILE A 122 -13.71 14.21 -23.73
N GLU A 123 -13.89 14.80 -22.55
CA GLU A 123 -14.86 15.85 -22.30
C GLU A 123 -14.18 17.19 -22.15
N PHE A 124 -14.60 18.18 -22.91
CA PHE A 124 -14.12 19.55 -22.77
C PHE A 124 -15.07 20.34 -21.88
N PHE A 125 -14.52 21.08 -20.96
CA PHE A 125 -15.29 21.98 -20.12
C PHE A 125 -14.77 23.40 -20.17
N THR A 126 -15.68 24.35 -20.06
CA THR A 126 -15.38 25.78 -19.91
C THR A 126 -16.13 26.33 -18.70
N ALA A 127 -15.47 27.15 -17.91
CA ALA A 127 -16.12 27.93 -16.87
C ALA A 127 -16.25 29.37 -17.33
N LEU A 128 -17.47 29.95 -17.21
CA LEU A 128 -17.71 31.36 -17.40
C LEU A 128 -17.51 32.07 -16.05
N ASP A 129 -16.96 33.26 -16.10
CA ASP A 129 -16.87 34.13 -14.93
C ASP A 129 -18.03 35.14 -14.99
N ASP A 130 -19.03 34.92 -14.14
CA ASP A 130 -20.23 35.74 -14.08
C ASP A 130 -19.96 37.16 -13.53
N LEU A 131 -18.76 37.39 -12.99
CA LEU A 131 -18.32 38.68 -12.48
C LEU A 131 -17.49 39.52 -13.47
N LYS A 132 -17.23 38.96 -14.68
CA LYS A 132 -16.55 39.69 -15.73
C LYS A 132 -17.40 40.81 -16.30
N SER A 133 -16.73 41.94 -16.63
CA SER A 133 -17.38 43.02 -17.35
C SER A 133 -17.67 42.62 -18.82
N ASP A 134 -18.70 43.20 -19.40
CA ASP A 134 -19.18 42.91 -20.78
C ASP A 134 -18.08 43.15 -21.87
N ASP A 135 -17.02 43.88 -21.55
CA ASP A 135 -15.90 44.15 -22.43
C ASP A 135 -14.80 43.09 -22.45
N GLU A 136 -14.82 42.10 -21.52
CA GLU A 136 -13.86 41.02 -21.45
C GLU A 136 -14.39 39.72 -22.02
N THR A 137 -14.05 39.43 -23.26
CA THR A 137 -14.39 38.15 -23.91
C THR A 137 -13.39 37.07 -23.53
N GLY A 138 -13.89 35.96 -23.00
CA GLY A 138 -13.08 34.77 -22.71
C GLY A 138 -13.61 33.93 -21.57
N SER A 139 -13.23 32.66 -21.56
CA SER A 139 -13.55 31.72 -20.51
C SER A 139 -12.57 31.93 -19.34
N ALA A 140 -13.08 31.90 -18.11
CA ALA A 140 -12.25 31.98 -16.92
C ALA A 140 -11.30 30.76 -16.80
N HIS A 141 -11.77 29.61 -17.23
CA HIS A 141 -10.99 28.38 -17.25
C HIS A 141 -11.51 27.45 -18.34
N MET A 142 -10.58 26.86 -19.08
CA MET A 142 -10.87 25.78 -20.05
C MET A 142 -10.00 24.57 -19.74
N GLY A 143 -10.55 23.37 -19.86
CA GLY A 143 -9.81 22.16 -19.66
C GLY A 143 -10.45 20.96 -20.35
N SER A 144 -9.75 19.84 -20.34
CA SER A 144 -10.26 18.55 -20.79
C SER A 144 -10.21 17.53 -19.65
N LEU A 145 -11.21 16.69 -19.56
CA LEU A 145 -11.25 15.51 -18.72
C LEU A 145 -11.20 14.28 -19.63
N GLU A 146 -10.32 13.36 -19.26
CA GLU A 146 -10.24 12.07 -19.93
C GLU A 146 -10.73 11.00 -18.97
N TYR A 147 -11.59 10.11 -19.46
CA TYR A 147 -12.07 8.98 -18.67
C TYR A 147 -12.33 7.77 -19.58
N ASN A 148 -12.38 6.60 -18.97
CA ASN A 148 -12.81 5.38 -19.65
C ASN A 148 -13.57 4.47 -18.69
N SER A 149 -14.30 3.51 -19.27
CA SER A 149 -14.99 2.46 -18.52
C SER A 149 -14.57 1.11 -19.10
N ALA A 150 -13.99 0.25 -18.25
CA ALA A 150 -13.50 -1.05 -18.66
C ALA A 150 -13.62 -2.10 -17.57
N THR A 151 -13.52 -3.37 -17.98
CA THR A 151 -13.20 -4.46 -17.05
C THR A 151 -11.69 -4.48 -16.87
N TYR A 152 -11.24 -4.26 -15.63
CA TYR A 152 -9.83 -4.23 -15.27
C TYR A 152 -9.39 -5.51 -14.60
N TYR A 153 -8.20 -5.98 -14.97
CA TYR A 153 -7.45 -7.01 -14.28
C TYR A 153 -6.31 -6.36 -13.49
N ARG A 154 -6.15 -6.77 -12.24
CA ARG A 154 -5.02 -6.39 -11.40
C ARG A 154 -4.35 -7.63 -10.83
N TYR A 155 -3.04 -7.68 -10.90
CA TYR A 155 -2.22 -8.67 -10.24
C TYR A 155 -1.58 -8.08 -8.98
N ILE A 156 -1.66 -8.84 -7.89
CA ILE A 156 -1.07 -8.49 -6.60
C ILE A 156 -0.33 -9.71 -6.09
N ASN A 157 0.89 -9.52 -5.62
CA ASN A 157 1.69 -10.56 -4.99
C ASN A 157 2.00 -10.17 -3.55
N LEU A 158 1.92 -11.12 -2.64
CA LEU A 158 2.33 -10.99 -1.25
C LEU A 158 3.33 -12.09 -0.94
N ASP A 159 4.55 -11.70 -0.59
CA ASP A 159 5.58 -12.62 -0.10
C ASP A 159 5.36 -12.88 1.39
N LEU A 160 4.84 -14.08 1.70
CA LEU A 160 4.51 -14.46 3.08
C LEU A 160 5.77 -14.66 3.93
N GLY A 161 6.89 -15.09 3.32
CA GLY A 161 8.15 -15.23 4.03
C GLY A 161 8.71 -13.87 4.44
N GLN A 162 8.79 -12.94 3.48
CA GLN A 162 9.22 -11.57 3.75
C GLN A 162 8.31 -10.87 4.77
N LEU A 163 6.99 -11.08 4.69
CA LEU A 163 6.03 -10.50 5.64
C LEU A 163 6.24 -11.08 7.04
N ALA A 164 6.40 -12.40 7.16
CA ALA A 164 6.67 -13.06 8.44
C ALA A 164 7.96 -12.56 9.08
N ASP A 165 9.04 -12.48 8.31
CA ASP A 165 10.33 -11.93 8.77
C ASP A 165 10.19 -10.49 9.28
N SER A 166 9.48 -9.65 8.52
CA SER A 166 9.25 -8.24 8.88
C SER A 166 8.36 -8.09 10.11
N LEU A 167 7.45 -9.04 10.38
CA LEU A 167 6.56 -9.05 11.54
C LEU A 167 7.17 -9.80 12.75
N GLY A 168 8.42 -10.27 12.66
CA GLY A 168 9.04 -11.05 13.73
C GLY A 168 8.34 -12.37 13.99
N ASN A 169 7.79 -12.98 12.95
CA ASN A 169 7.11 -14.29 12.95
C ASN A 169 5.87 -14.38 13.86
N THR A 170 5.18 -13.26 14.06
CA THR A 170 3.94 -13.20 14.84
C THR A 170 2.84 -12.47 14.05
N GLY A 171 1.59 -12.87 14.24
CA GLY A 171 0.43 -12.18 13.66
C GLY A 171 0.33 -12.24 12.13
N LEU A 172 0.97 -13.21 11.48
CA LEU A 172 0.96 -13.34 10.01
C LEU A 172 -0.46 -13.55 9.45
N ALA A 173 -1.27 -14.38 10.10
CA ALA A 173 -2.64 -14.65 9.67
C ALA A 173 -3.52 -13.39 9.79
N ASP A 174 -3.35 -12.62 10.86
CA ASP A 174 -4.09 -11.37 11.07
C ASP A 174 -3.65 -10.29 10.08
N ALA A 175 -2.34 -10.20 9.80
CA ALA A 175 -1.78 -9.31 8.78
C ALA A 175 -2.33 -9.63 7.38
N VAL A 176 -2.37 -10.89 6.99
CA VAL A 176 -2.94 -11.34 5.72
C VAL A 176 -4.43 -11.04 5.65
N SER A 177 -5.16 -11.26 6.75
CA SER A 177 -6.59 -10.92 6.84
C SER A 177 -6.84 -9.43 6.66
N ALA A 178 -6.08 -8.59 7.35
CA ALA A 178 -6.16 -7.13 7.23
C ALA A 178 -5.83 -6.68 5.80
N PHE A 179 -4.78 -7.26 5.20
CA PHE A 179 -4.38 -6.95 3.83
C PHE A 179 -5.47 -7.26 2.81
N ILE A 180 -6.07 -8.46 2.85
CA ILE A 180 -7.15 -8.84 1.92
C ILE A 180 -8.37 -7.94 2.09
N LYS A 181 -8.77 -7.64 3.34
CA LYS A 181 -9.88 -6.72 3.63
C LYS A 181 -9.58 -5.31 3.09
N ALA A 182 -8.37 -4.81 3.34
CA ALA A 182 -7.94 -3.51 2.82
C ALA A 182 -7.97 -3.47 1.29
N LEU A 183 -7.47 -4.49 0.61
CA LEU A 183 -7.54 -4.60 -0.85
C LEU A 183 -8.96 -4.54 -1.39
N TYR A 184 -9.92 -5.11 -0.67
CA TYR A 184 -11.33 -5.13 -1.08
C TYR A 184 -12.00 -3.76 -0.96
N ILE A 185 -11.68 -2.99 0.09
CA ILE A 185 -12.34 -1.71 0.39
C ILE A 185 -11.54 -0.47 0.00
N ALA A 186 -10.22 -0.57 -0.18
CA ALA A 186 -9.34 0.56 -0.45
C ALA A 186 -9.42 1.02 -1.91
N VAL A 187 -10.56 1.53 -2.31
CA VAL A 187 -10.75 2.16 -3.62
C VAL A 187 -10.40 3.63 -3.50
N PRO A 188 -9.61 4.21 -4.45
CA PRO A 188 -9.27 5.63 -4.41
C PRO A 188 -10.50 6.53 -4.30
N SER A 189 -10.49 7.46 -3.38
CA SER A 189 -11.61 8.40 -3.18
C SER A 189 -11.68 9.51 -4.23
N ALA A 190 -10.57 9.71 -4.95
CA ALA A 190 -10.51 10.68 -6.04
C ALA A 190 -11.58 10.41 -7.09
N ARG A 191 -12.31 11.45 -7.49
CA ARG A 191 -13.40 11.39 -8.48
C ARG A 191 -14.62 10.55 -8.10
N GLN A 192 -14.72 10.04 -6.88
CA GLN A 192 -15.92 9.30 -6.45
C GLN A 192 -17.19 10.15 -6.43
N THR A 193 -17.10 11.46 -6.31
CA THR A 193 -18.24 12.37 -6.34
C THR A 193 -18.63 12.83 -7.75
N THR A 194 -17.78 12.66 -8.73
CA THR A 194 -17.97 13.22 -10.09
C THR A 194 -18.02 12.18 -11.21
N GLN A 195 -17.31 11.06 -11.08
CA GLN A 195 -17.15 10.09 -12.17
C GLN A 195 -17.44 8.64 -11.76
N THR A 196 -17.19 8.26 -10.52
CA THR A 196 -17.28 6.86 -10.10
C THR A 196 -17.72 6.76 -8.64
N GLY A 197 -18.24 5.61 -8.27
CA GLY A 197 -18.45 5.24 -6.87
C GLY A 197 -17.45 4.21 -6.40
N MET A 198 -17.53 3.84 -5.12
CA MET A 198 -16.78 2.69 -4.61
C MET A 198 -17.27 1.41 -5.31
N ARG A 199 -16.35 0.70 -5.95
CA ARG A 199 -16.63 -0.59 -6.57
C ARG A 199 -15.56 -1.60 -6.16
N PRO A 200 -15.90 -2.58 -5.31
CA PRO A 200 -14.99 -3.67 -4.96
C PRO A 200 -14.82 -4.65 -6.12
N TRP A 201 -14.05 -5.70 -5.94
CA TRP A 201 -13.84 -6.72 -6.95
C TRP A 201 -15.14 -7.48 -7.26
N ASP A 202 -15.37 -7.77 -8.52
CA ASP A 202 -16.40 -8.72 -8.95
C ASP A 202 -15.90 -10.17 -8.85
N TYR A 203 -14.59 -10.39 -9.00
CA TYR A 203 -13.96 -11.70 -8.99
C TYR A 203 -12.53 -11.62 -8.46
N ALA A 204 -12.14 -12.60 -7.65
CA ALA A 204 -10.75 -12.79 -7.23
C ALA A 204 -10.35 -14.26 -7.20
N ARG A 205 -9.11 -14.53 -7.63
CA ARG A 205 -8.46 -15.83 -7.53
C ARG A 205 -7.18 -15.67 -6.72
N ILE A 206 -7.09 -16.34 -5.59
CA ILE A 206 -5.91 -16.34 -4.72
C ILE A 206 -5.25 -17.71 -4.81
N TYR A 207 -3.94 -17.72 -5.10
CA TYR A 207 -3.10 -18.89 -4.98
C TYR A 207 -2.08 -18.68 -3.87
N ILE A 208 -1.96 -19.66 -2.98
CA ILE A 208 -0.79 -19.77 -2.09
C ILE A 208 0.14 -20.76 -2.75
N ARG A 209 1.37 -20.33 -3.04
CA ARG A 209 2.32 -21.07 -3.87
C ARG A 209 3.72 -21.02 -3.27
N ARG A 210 4.55 -22.02 -3.61
CA ARG A 210 6.00 -21.97 -3.42
C ARG A 210 6.64 -21.55 -4.74
N GLY A 211 7.38 -20.44 -4.72
CA GLY A 211 8.04 -19.88 -5.90
C GLY A 211 7.65 -18.43 -6.15
N GLN A 212 8.11 -17.89 -7.26
CA GLN A 212 7.85 -16.49 -7.62
C GLN A 212 6.40 -16.24 -8.01
N GLY A 213 5.95 -15.00 -7.86
CA GLY A 213 4.65 -14.53 -8.31
C GLY A 213 4.44 -14.80 -9.81
N MET A 214 3.19 -15.08 -10.20
CA MET A 214 2.84 -15.40 -11.58
C MET A 214 1.62 -14.58 -11.99
N GLN A 215 1.81 -13.67 -12.93
CA GLN A 215 0.79 -12.81 -13.49
C GLN A 215 0.15 -13.44 -14.72
N ALA A 216 -1.18 -13.28 -14.87
CA ALA A 216 -1.86 -13.57 -16.13
C ALA A 216 -1.66 -12.41 -17.12
N SER A 217 -1.79 -12.69 -18.42
CA SER A 217 -1.68 -11.73 -19.51
C SER A 217 -3.02 -11.59 -20.24
N PHE A 218 -3.27 -10.42 -20.79
CA PHE A 218 -4.39 -10.12 -21.67
C PHE A 218 -3.88 -9.53 -23.00
N ASP A 219 -2.82 -10.13 -23.55
CA ASP A 219 -2.24 -9.74 -24.85
C ASP A 219 -3.27 -9.86 -25.98
N GLU A 220 -4.14 -10.85 -25.90
CA GLU A 220 -5.30 -10.97 -26.77
C GLU A 220 -6.52 -10.33 -26.09
N PRO A 221 -7.03 -9.19 -26.61
CA PRO A 221 -8.18 -8.52 -26.01
C PRO A 221 -9.41 -9.40 -26.00
N VAL A 222 -10.07 -9.46 -24.85
CA VAL A 222 -11.35 -10.16 -24.70
C VAL A 222 -12.42 -9.50 -25.58
N ARG A 223 -13.22 -10.33 -26.26
CA ARG A 223 -14.33 -9.86 -27.08
C ARG A 223 -15.65 -10.04 -26.33
N ALA A 224 -16.53 -9.04 -26.40
CA ALA A 224 -17.87 -9.16 -25.85
C ALA A 224 -18.65 -10.29 -26.52
N LYS A 225 -19.28 -11.13 -25.71
CA LYS A 225 -20.21 -12.17 -26.18
C LYS A 225 -21.66 -11.76 -25.90
N GLY A 226 -22.08 -10.60 -26.41
CA GLY A 226 -23.45 -10.10 -26.31
C GLY A 226 -23.89 -9.51 -24.96
N GLN A 227 -23.19 -9.78 -23.86
CA GLN A 227 -23.59 -9.38 -22.49
C GLN A 227 -22.46 -8.68 -21.70
N GLY A 228 -21.62 -7.90 -22.38
CA GLY A 228 -20.52 -7.19 -21.73
C GLY A 228 -19.23 -7.99 -21.66
N PHE A 229 -18.25 -7.46 -20.92
CA PHE A 229 -16.89 -7.98 -20.90
C PHE A 229 -16.54 -8.74 -19.62
N LEU A 230 -17.25 -8.56 -18.51
CA LEU A 230 -16.89 -9.12 -17.21
C LEU A 230 -16.82 -10.65 -17.23
N LYS A 231 -17.91 -11.33 -17.61
CA LYS A 231 -17.96 -12.80 -17.67
C LYS A 231 -16.91 -13.39 -18.61
N PRO A 232 -16.78 -12.91 -19.87
CA PRO A 232 -15.72 -13.38 -20.77
C PRO A 232 -14.30 -13.12 -20.23
N SER A 233 -14.09 -12.05 -19.46
CA SER A 233 -12.80 -11.76 -18.85
C SER A 233 -12.46 -12.76 -17.74
N ILE A 234 -13.44 -13.11 -16.91
CA ILE A 234 -13.27 -14.15 -15.88
C ILE A 234 -12.96 -15.49 -16.52
N GLU A 235 -13.71 -15.89 -17.56
CA GLU A 235 -13.47 -17.13 -18.31
C GLU A 235 -12.05 -17.17 -18.91
N ALA A 236 -11.60 -16.07 -19.52
CA ALA A 236 -10.28 -15.96 -20.10
C ALA A 236 -9.18 -16.05 -19.04
N LEU A 237 -9.37 -15.40 -17.87
CA LEU A 237 -8.45 -15.49 -16.74
C LEU A 237 -8.34 -16.92 -16.20
N GLU A 238 -9.47 -17.57 -15.93
CA GLU A 238 -9.50 -18.95 -15.43
C GLU A 238 -8.82 -19.93 -16.41
N LEU A 239 -9.11 -19.81 -17.71
CA LEU A 239 -8.50 -20.63 -18.73
C LEU A 239 -6.98 -20.45 -18.80
N GLN A 240 -6.52 -19.20 -18.70
CA GLN A 240 -5.09 -18.90 -18.73
C GLN A 240 -4.37 -19.43 -17.49
N LEU A 241 -4.95 -19.24 -16.29
CA LEU A 241 -4.38 -19.75 -15.03
C LEU A 241 -4.31 -21.28 -15.04
N ALA A 242 -5.37 -21.95 -15.49
CA ALA A 242 -5.37 -23.42 -15.63
C ALA A 242 -4.32 -23.92 -16.65
N ARG A 243 -4.14 -23.19 -17.76
CA ARG A 243 -3.09 -23.49 -18.73
C ARG A 243 -1.69 -23.33 -18.14
N GLN A 244 -1.45 -22.23 -17.40
CA GLN A 244 -0.18 -21.98 -16.73
C GLN A 244 0.14 -23.09 -15.71
N GLU A 245 -0.83 -23.47 -14.89
CA GLU A 245 -0.68 -24.57 -13.93
C GLU A 245 -0.29 -25.88 -14.63
N LYS A 246 -1.01 -26.22 -15.70
CA LYS A 246 -0.74 -27.43 -16.49
C LYS A 246 0.65 -27.43 -17.13
N LEU A 247 1.05 -26.31 -17.74
CA LEU A 247 2.34 -26.21 -18.44
C LEU A 247 3.52 -26.17 -17.47
N THR A 248 3.34 -25.55 -16.31
CA THR A 248 4.39 -25.43 -15.31
C THR A 248 4.54 -26.71 -14.47
N GLY A 249 3.50 -27.53 -14.39
CA GLY A 249 3.51 -28.80 -13.64
C GLY A 249 3.85 -28.60 -12.17
N SER A 250 4.79 -29.41 -11.65
CA SER A 250 5.21 -29.33 -10.24
C SER A 250 5.85 -27.99 -9.86
N LEU A 251 6.44 -27.26 -10.83
CA LEU A 251 7.03 -25.95 -10.60
C LEU A 251 5.97 -24.86 -10.37
N PHE A 252 4.70 -25.15 -10.64
CA PHE A 252 3.62 -24.24 -10.27
C PHE A 252 3.56 -24.05 -8.74
N GLY A 253 3.89 -25.08 -7.97
CA GLY A 253 4.09 -25.01 -6.53
C GLY A 253 2.82 -24.67 -5.74
N LYS A 254 1.62 -24.99 -6.26
CA LYS A 254 0.35 -24.71 -5.60
C LYS A 254 0.22 -25.44 -4.26
N ALA A 255 0.03 -24.68 -3.19
CA ALA A 255 -0.25 -25.20 -1.85
C ALA A 255 -1.74 -25.06 -1.52
N ALA A 256 -2.36 -23.95 -1.89
CA ALA A 256 -3.79 -23.72 -1.72
C ALA A 256 -4.33 -22.79 -2.82
N GLU A 257 -5.66 -22.77 -2.92
CA GLU A 257 -6.38 -21.97 -3.91
C GLU A 257 -7.72 -21.55 -3.32
N PHE A 258 -8.05 -20.26 -3.51
CA PHE A 258 -9.31 -19.66 -3.06
C PHE A 258 -9.92 -18.83 -4.18
N THR A 259 -11.24 -18.81 -4.27
CA THR A 259 -11.99 -18.08 -5.29
C THR A 259 -13.11 -17.29 -4.66
N PHE A 260 -13.27 -16.05 -5.10
CA PHE A 260 -14.37 -15.16 -4.73
C PHE A 260 -15.10 -14.71 -6.00
N GLY A 261 -16.41 -14.54 -5.93
CA GLY A 261 -17.23 -14.01 -7.03
C GLY A 261 -17.49 -15.00 -8.18
N LYS A 262 -17.22 -16.30 -7.96
CA LYS A 262 -17.60 -17.34 -8.93
C LYS A 262 -19.10 -17.65 -8.86
N ASP A 263 -19.59 -17.65 -7.65
CA ASP A 263 -21.00 -17.77 -7.29
C ASP A 263 -21.24 -16.93 -6.00
N ASP A 264 -22.47 -16.82 -5.56
CA ASP A 264 -22.85 -16.01 -4.40
C ASP A 264 -22.67 -16.76 -3.06
N SER A 265 -22.03 -17.91 -3.05
CA SER A 265 -21.88 -18.75 -1.86
C SER A 265 -20.71 -18.35 -0.95
N VAL A 266 -19.75 -17.59 -1.48
CA VAL A 266 -18.52 -17.19 -0.77
C VAL A 266 -18.54 -15.69 -0.52
N SER A 267 -18.66 -15.29 0.74
CA SER A 267 -18.50 -13.89 1.16
C SER A 267 -17.03 -13.49 1.23
N ILE A 268 -16.76 -12.19 1.36
CA ILE A 268 -15.40 -11.70 1.61
C ILE A 268 -14.84 -12.22 2.93
N ASP A 269 -15.67 -12.39 3.95
CA ASP A 269 -15.24 -12.93 5.23
C ASP A 269 -14.88 -14.42 5.12
N ASP A 270 -15.60 -15.19 4.33
CA ASP A 270 -15.28 -16.61 4.08
C ASP A 270 -13.94 -16.73 3.33
N LEU A 271 -13.70 -15.88 2.35
CA LEU A 271 -12.41 -15.82 1.65
C LEU A 271 -11.27 -15.49 2.61
N VAL A 272 -11.43 -14.43 3.40
CA VAL A 272 -10.41 -13.98 4.37
C VAL A 272 -10.11 -15.05 5.39
N ASN A 273 -11.15 -15.63 5.99
CA ASN A 273 -11.01 -16.67 7.00
C ASN A 273 -10.33 -17.93 6.42
N GLY A 274 -10.72 -18.35 5.22
CA GLY A 274 -10.11 -19.52 4.57
C GLY A 274 -8.61 -19.32 4.30
N VAL A 275 -8.21 -18.14 3.84
CA VAL A 275 -6.78 -17.82 3.63
C VAL A 275 -6.04 -17.74 4.96
N ALA A 276 -6.60 -17.07 5.97
CA ALA A 276 -6.00 -16.91 7.29
C ALA A 276 -5.78 -18.26 8.00
N GLU A 277 -6.79 -19.14 7.97
CA GLU A 277 -6.67 -20.49 8.54
C GLU A 277 -5.57 -21.32 7.87
N PHE A 278 -5.40 -21.18 6.55
CA PHE A 278 -4.32 -21.85 5.84
C PHE A 278 -2.94 -21.30 6.21
N VAL A 279 -2.82 -20.00 6.44
CA VAL A 279 -1.54 -19.33 6.76
C VAL A 279 -1.14 -19.51 8.23
N ARG A 280 -2.08 -19.61 9.14
CA ARG A 280 -1.85 -19.72 10.60
C ARG A 280 -0.81 -20.76 11.04
N PRO A 281 -0.76 -21.99 10.50
CA PRO A 281 0.27 -22.97 10.86
C PRO A 281 1.71 -22.54 10.53
N TYR A 282 1.88 -21.59 9.62
CA TYR A 282 3.22 -21.12 9.25
C TYR A 282 3.78 -20.11 10.26
N GLU A 283 2.96 -19.50 11.10
CA GLU A 283 3.41 -18.65 12.23
C GLU A 283 4.23 -19.44 13.26
N ALA A 284 3.93 -20.72 13.43
CA ALA A 284 4.57 -21.57 14.44
C ALA A 284 5.87 -22.25 13.93
N GLN A 285 6.22 -22.11 12.64
CA GLN A 285 7.35 -22.81 12.00
C GLN A 285 8.48 -21.85 11.60
N ALA A 286 8.28 -20.56 11.71
CA ALA A 286 9.23 -19.49 11.44
C ALA A 286 9.81 -18.91 12.75
#